data_2f62dd1ff2f9e4ef9e7f2c4dd5a5bc59
#
_entry.id   2f62dd1ff2f9e4ef9e7f2c4dd5a5bc59
#
_cell.length_a   1.000
_cell.length_b   1.000
_cell.length_c   1.000
_cell.angle_alpha   90.00
_cell.angle_beta   90.00
_cell.angle_gamma   90.00
#
_symmetry.space_group_name_H-M   'P 1'
#
loop_
_entity.id
_entity.type
_entity.pdbx_description
1 polymer ?
#
loop_
_entity_poly.entity_id
_entity_poly.type
_entity_poly.pdbx_seq_one_letter_code
_entity_poly.pdbx_strand_id
1 'polypeptide(L)'
;MMGIITLGVLEPTILVVGAIIIIGLLLCTGPLVFGTVLIREMEVGIVIKRFAGQSLAPGQLVALNGEAGYQADTLAPGLHFGLWRWQYRIVKVSVTLVPQGEIALVVAAGGEPIPSERILGKVVDCDNFQDARRFLLSGGEKGRQLGILTAGTYRINTALFQVITSADAGQHGMGLVQLQLHHVEPDKVGIVTALDGRPIEHGEIAGPIIANHDNFQNGQAFLEGGGRRGLQEQILLSGTWNLNPWFVQVEQVPMLEIPIGHVGVVISFIGMAHEDVSGLDFKHGDLVNVGHKGVWVTPLYPGKHPVNTRVMKVERVPTTNIVLNWASRTESHNYDAKLSSITVRSRDGFGFNLDVAQIIHVGALDAPKVISRVGSMQNLVDHVLQPIVGNYFRNSAQNYTVLDFLSARSERQTEAAQHIRVALAAYDVQAIDTLIGDINPPASLMETQTERKIAEEQRKTYEVQEAAQKQRQQLVRETAVADIQQQVVSAEQGVNIAELQSDAHIKQATGEAESIRLRALGEAEAIRATGNAKAEAYRVGVEAIGAQGYTVMQLMQIVGERNVRIVPDVSVTGNGGNGGLVDGMLGLIVRDQVAKQAATAKSG
;
A
#
# COMPACT_ATOMS: atom_id res chain seq x y z
N MET A 1 7.70 -22.91 102.02
CA MET A 1 6.61 -23.35 101.13
C MET A 1 6.81 -22.69 99.74
N MET A 2 7.32 -23.41 98.86
CA MET A 2 7.63 -22.99 97.46
C MET A 2 6.33 -23.15 96.66
N GLY A 3 5.78 -22.04 96.17
CA GLY A 3 4.66 -22.05 95.23
C GLY A 3 5.16 -22.17 93.83
N ILE A 4 5.01 -23.32 93.22
CA ILE A 4 5.32 -23.57 91.80
C ILE A 4 4.20 -22.92 90.97
N ILE A 5 4.56 -21.87 90.19
CA ILE A 5 3.66 -21.30 89.20
C ILE A 5 3.66 -22.24 88.00
N THR A 6 2.60 -23.02 87.90
CA THR A 6 2.37 -23.80 86.67
C THR A 6 2.01 -22.85 85.52
N LEU A 7 2.91 -22.68 84.60
CA LEU A 7 2.53 -22.08 83.29
C LEU A 7 1.53 -23.02 82.62
N GLY A 8 0.28 -22.62 82.55
CA GLY A 8 -0.78 -23.32 81.84
C GLY A 8 -0.44 -23.38 80.36
N VAL A 9 -0.41 -24.56 79.83
CA VAL A 9 -0.27 -24.80 78.38
C VAL A 9 -1.50 -24.22 77.71
N LEU A 10 -1.30 -23.12 77.00
CA LEU A 10 -2.36 -22.53 76.18
C LEU A 10 -2.86 -23.58 75.19
N GLU A 11 -4.17 -23.84 75.20
CA GLU A 11 -4.81 -24.78 74.25
C GLU A 11 -4.43 -24.43 72.80
N PRO A 12 -4.16 -25.39 71.93
CA PRO A 12 -3.74 -25.15 70.56
C PRO A 12 -4.73 -24.30 69.75
N THR A 13 -6.00 -24.31 70.15
CA THR A 13 -7.07 -23.47 69.58
C THR A 13 -6.84 -21.97 69.88
N ILE A 14 -6.38 -21.62 71.06
CA ILE A 14 -6.06 -20.20 71.45
C ILE A 14 -4.81 -19.72 70.67
N LEU A 15 -3.82 -20.58 70.46
CA LEU A 15 -2.65 -20.27 69.65
C LEU A 15 -3.00 -20.04 68.18
N VAL A 16 -3.89 -20.87 67.63
CA VAL A 16 -4.34 -20.69 66.24
C VAL A 16 -5.17 -19.43 66.06
N VAL A 17 -6.13 -19.18 66.99
CA VAL A 17 -6.92 -17.93 66.98
C VAL A 17 -6.03 -16.71 67.17
N GLY A 18 -5.06 -16.77 68.10
CA GLY A 18 -4.07 -15.73 68.30
C GLY A 18 -3.22 -15.47 67.07
N ALA A 19 -2.77 -16.52 66.40
CA ALA A 19 -2.04 -16.41 65.14
C ALA A 19 -2.89 -15.75 64.02
N ILE A 20 -4.14 -16.14 63.87
CA ILE A 20 -5.07 -15.53 62.91
C ILE A 20 -5.31 -14.06 63.21
N ILE A 21 -5.48 -13.70 64.49
CA ILE A 21 -5.65 -12.31 64.93
C ILE A 21 -4.36 -11.50 64.64
N ILE A 22 -3.19 -12.04 64.95
CA ILE A 22 -1.89 -11.40 64.67
C ILE A 22 -1.69 -11.24 63.19
N ILE A 23 -1.98 -12.24 62.36
CA ILE A 23 -1.90 -12.15 60.90
C ILE A 23 -2.89 -11.12 60.36
N GLY A 24 -4.12 -11.13 60.85
CA GLY A 24 -5.13 -10.10 60.52
C GLY A 24 -4.68 -8.70 60.89
N LEU A 25 -4.11 -8.53 62.09
CA LEU A 25 -3.58 -7.26 62.55
C LEU A 25 -2.37 -6.82 61.74
N LEU A 26 -1.45 -7.72 61.38
CA LEU A 26 -0.32 -7.48 60.51
C LEU A 26 -0.78 -7.09 59.07
N LEU A 27 -1.79 -7.73 58.54
CA LEU A 27 -2.39 -7.39 57.24
C LEU A 27 -3.07 -6.01 57.26
N CYS A 28 -3.75 -5.66 58.35
CA CYS A 28 -4.40 -4.37 58.53
C CYS A 28 -3.42 -3.23 58.86
N THR A 29 -2.40 -3.48 59.67
CA THR A 29 -1.41 -2.47 60.10
C THR A 29 -0.19 -2.42 59.19
N GLY A 30 0.09 -3.48 58.39
CA GLY A 30 1.24 -3.57 57.48
C GLY A 30 1.38 -2.36 56.57
N PRO A 31 0.30 -1.86 55.92
CA PRO A 31 0.35 -0.64 55.10
C PRO A 31 0.69 0.63 55.91
N LEU A 32 0.35 0.67 57.19
CA LEU A 32 0.61 1.81 58.10
C LEU A 32 2.04 1.75 58.64
N VAL A 33 2.49 0.59 59.12
CA VAL A 33 3.79 0.42 59.81
C VAL A 33 4.94 0.25 58.85
N PHE A 34 4.78 -0.57 57.83
CA PHE A 34 5.83 -0.87 56.86
C PHE A 34 5.69 -0.09 55.53
N GLY A 35 4.59 0.69 55.37
CA GLY A 35 4.33 1.39 54.10
C GLY A 35 4.19 0.42 52.93
N THR A 36 3.51 -0.70 53.14
CA THR A 36 3.39 -1.74 52.11
C THR A 36 2.37 -1.36 51.06
N VAL A 37 2.74 -1.58 49.79
CA VAL A 37 1.86 -1.41 48.64
C VAL A 37 2.04 -2.62 47.72
N LEU A 38 0.94 -3.29 47.45
CA LEU A 38 0.91 -4.39 46.47
C LEU A 38 0.42 -3.84 45.11
N ILE A 39 1.22 -3.99 44.08
CA ILE A 39 0.86 -3.69 42.69
C ILE A 39 0.61 -5.03 41.97
N ARG A 40 -0.55 -5.15 41.31
CA ARG A 40 -0.92 -6.35 40.57
C ARG A 40 -0.16 -6.41 39.26
N GLU A 41 -0.12 -7.59 38.62
CA GLU A 41 0.62 -7.81 37.35
C GLU A 41 0.20 -6.89 36.20
N MET A 42 -1.11 -6.59 36.11
CA MET A 42 -1.69 -5.72 35.08
C MET A 42 -1.84 -4.27 35.53
N GLU A 43 -1.10 -3.86 36.57
CA GLU A 43 -1.11 -2.50 37.11
C GLU A 43 0.30 -1.92 37.15
N VAL A 44 0.39 -0.62 37.09
CA VAL A 44 1.59 0.18 37.40
C VAL A 44 1.26 1.16 38.52
N GLY A 45 2.14 1.29 39.46
CA GLY A 45 1.98 2.24 40.56
C GLY A 45 2.60 3.59 40.23
N ILE A 46 1.80 4.63 40.12
CA ILE A 46 2.26 6.02 40.01
C ILE A 46 2.46 6.57 41.40
N VAL A 47 3.67 7.00 41.71
CA VAL A 47 4.05 7.51 43.04
C VAL A 47 3.86 9.01 43.10
N ILE A 48 3.08 9.48 44.08
CA ILE A 48 2.93 10.89 44.40
C ILE A 48 3.49 11.12 45.81
N LYS A 49 4.56 11.89 45.88
CA LYS A 49 5.14 12.29 47.18
C LYS A 49 4.49 13.57 47.66
N ARG A 50 3.85 13.52 48.83
CA ARG A 50 3.08 14.65 49.37
C ARG A 50 3.98 15.71 49.98
N PHE A 51 5.05 15.28 50.64
CA PHE A 51 5.97 16.15 51.36
C PHE A 51 7.41 15.84 51.02
N ALA A 52 8.18 16.86 50.70
CA ALA A 52 9.61 16.81 50.49
C ALA A 52 10.24 18.14 50.96
N GLY A 53 11.51 18.13 51.25
CA GLY A 53 12.26 19.34 51.60
C GLY A 53 12.47 20.29 50.42
N GLN A 54 12.23 19.81 49.19
CA GLN A 54 12.33 20.59 47.97
C GLN A 54 11.02 20.52 47.20
N SER A 55 10.61 21.65 46.63
CA SER A 55 9.48 21.74 45.71
C SER A 55 9.95 21.52 44.26
N LEU A 56 9.04 21.10 43.39
CA LEU A 56 9.29 21.04 41.94
C LEU A 56 9.70 22.41 41.42
N ALA A 57 10.68 22.42 40.52
CA ALA A 57 11.06 23.63 39.79
C ALA A 57 9.89 24.11 38.90
N PRO A 58 9.72 25.43 38.68
CA PRO A 58 8.70 25.97 37.83
C PRO A 58 8.77 25.34 36.42
N GLY A 59 7.64 24.82 35.93
CA GLY A 59 7.54 24.14 34.63
C GLY A 59 7.81 22.63 34.64
N GLN A 60 8.29 22.06 35.73
CA GLN A 60 8.41 20.60 35.89
C GLN A 60 7.08 20.02 36.42
N LEU A 61 6.62 18.93 35.81
CA LEU A 61 5.42 18.20 36.20
C LEU A 61 5.75 16.97 37.06
N VAL A 62 6.96 16.43 36.88
CA VAL A 62 7.38 15.17 37.50
C VAL A 62 8.72 15.36 38.20
N ALA A 63 8.82 14.84 39.40
CA ALA A 63 9.99 14.91 40.25
C ALA A 63 11.05 13.89 39.85
N LEU A 64 12.29 14.34 39.73
CA LEU A 64 13.45 13.51 39.40
C LEU A 64 14.29 13.15 40.60
N ASN A 65 14.43 14.09 41.58
CA ASN A 65 15.33 13.95 42.72
C ASN A 65 14.57 13.79 44.04
N GLY A 66 13.32 13.31 43.99
CA GLY A 66 12.49 13.07 45.15
C GLY A 66 11.84 14.32 45.73
N GLU A 67 11.67 15.37 44.93
CA GLU A 67 10.82 16.55 45.25
C GLU A 67 9.37 16.11 45.49
N ALA A 68 8.56 17.00 46.09
CA ALA A 68 7.15 16.76 46.27
C ALA A 68 6.41 16.79 44.90
N GLY A 69 5.48 15.88 44.68
CA GLY A 69 4.73 15.75 43.45
C GLY A 69 4.77 14.35 42.87
N TYR A 70 4.35 14.23 41.61
CA TYR A 70 4.47 12.99 40.85
C TYR A 70 5.92 12.62 40.67
N GLN A 71 6.28 11.37 40.98
CA GLN A 71 7.66 10.87 40.78
C GLN A 71 7.82 10.31 39.38
N ALA A 72 9.03 10.44 38.80
CA ALA A 72 9.35 9.88 37.51
C ALA A 72 9.30 8.35 37.52
N ASP A 73 9.81 7.77 38.58
CA ASP A 73 9.88 6.33 38.75
C ASP A 73 8.50 5.75 39.08
N THR A 74 8.16 4.66 38.40
CA THR A 74 6.93 3.90 38.62
C THR A 74 7.21 2.66 39.47
N LEU A 75 6.19 2.14 40.13
CA LEU A 75 6.28 0.88 40.83
C LEU A 75 5.87 -0.26 39.90
N ALA A 76 6.76 -1.22 39.73
CA ALA A 76 6.51 -2.46 39.01
C ALA A 76 5.53 -3.36 39.80
N PRO A 77 4.93 -4.40 39.19
CA PRO A 77 4.18 -5.39 39.92
C PRO A 77 4.99 -6.05 41.03
N GLY A 78 4.34 -6.27 42.15
CA GLY A 78 4.95 -6.83 43.35
C GLY A 78 4.61 -6.09 44.61
N LEU A 79 5.25 -6.52 45.71
CA LEU A 79 5.11 -5.94 47.02
C LEU A 79 6.24 -4.93 47.29
N HIS A 80 5.86 -3.68 47.51
CA HIS A 80 6.78 -2.58 47.79
C HIS A 80 6.67 -2.16 49.23
N PHE A 81 7.78 -1.74 49.85
CA PHE A 81 7.87 -1.30 51.22
C PHE A 81 8.34 0.14 51.29
N GLY A 82 8.16 0.79 52.43
CA GLY A 82 8.62 2.16 52.68
C GLY A 82 7.77 3.27 52.07
N LEU A 83 6.59 2.92 51.53
CA LEU A 83 5.67 3.86 50.88
C LEU A 83 4.54 4.26 51.86
N TRP A 84 4.90 4.94 52.94
CA TRP A 84 3.95 5.37 53.98
C TRP A 84 2.87 6.28 53.41
N ARG A 85 1.60 5.98 53.71
CA ARG A 85 0.41 6.73 53.22
C ARG A 85 0.39 8.20 53.59
N TRP A 86 1.02 8.59 54.68
CA TRP A 86 1.14 10.00 55.04
C TRP A 86 2.11 10.77 54.14
N GLN A 87 3.16 10.11 53.64
CA GLN A 87 4.16 10.71 52.75
C GLN A 87 3.90 10.46 51.28
N TYR A 88 3.38 9.28 50.94
CA TYR A 88 3.14 8.87 49.58
C TYR A 88 1.66 8.55 49.32
N ARG A 89 1.22 8.94 48.14
CA ARG A 89 -0.04 8.46 47.55
C ARG A 89 0.31 7.66 46.32
N ILE A 90 -0.10 6.41 46.26
CA ILE A 90 0.10 5.55 45.10
C ILE A 90 -1.21 5.47 44.34
N VAL A 91 -1.16 5.86 43.06
CA VAL A 91 -2.27 5.70 42.12
C VAL A 91 -1.96 4.48 41.29
N LYS A 92 -2.80 3.47 41.36
CA LYS A 92 -2.67 2.27 40.52
C LYS A 92 -3.42 2.50 39.22
N VAL A 93 -2.72 2.34 38.12
CA VAL A 93 -3.25 2.51 36.75
C VAL A 93 -3.03 1.20 36.02
N SER A 94 -3.98 0.80 35.20
CA SER A 94 -3.82 -0.37 34.34
C SER A 94 -2.66 -0.17 33.36
N VAL A 95 -1.94 -1.24 33.06
CA VAL A 95 -0.93 -1.23 31.99
C VAL A 95 -1.58 -0.85 30.66
N THR A 96 -0.83 -0.19 29.82
CA THR A 96 -1.28 0.13 28.45
C THR A 96 -1.07 -1.09 27.57
N LEU A 97 -2.15 -1.61 27.01
CA LEU A 97 -2.13 -2.70 26.05
C LEU A 97 -2.33 -2.15 24.64
N VAL A 98 -1.39 -2.43 23.76
CA VAL A 98 -1.51 -2.16 22.32
C VAL A 98 -1.72 -3.51 21.62
N PRO A 99 -2.88 -3.73 20.97
CA PRO A 99 -3.19 -4.97 20.27
C PRO A 99 -2.26 -5.20 19.08
N GLN A 100 -2.21 -6.44 18.60
CA GLN A 100 -1.53 -6.74 17.33
C GLN A 100 -2.23 -6.08 16.15
N GLY A 101 -1.47 -5.53 15.23
CA GLY A 101 -2.00 -4.80 14.08
C GLY A 101 -2.33 -3.34 14.36
N GLU A 102 -2.04 -2.85 15.57
CA GLU A 102 -2.27 -1.48 15.98
C GLU A 102 -0.99 -0.82 16.50
N ILE A 103 -1.02 0.50 16.53
CA ILE A 103 -0.01 1.35 17.15
C ILE A 103 -0.68 2.24 18.19
N ALA A 104 0.09 2.72 19.15
CA ALA A 104 -0.38 3.78 20.03
C ALA A 104 0.54 4.99 19.97
N LEU A 105 -0.06 6.16 20.12
CA LEU A 105 0.64 7.44 20.06
C LEU A 105 0.85 7.96 21.48
N VAL A 106 1.95 8.66 21.67
CA VAL A 106 2.35 9.18 22.97
C VAL A 106 2.40 10.71 22.95
N VAL A 107 1.83 11.31 23.99
CA VAL A 107 1.95 12.74 24.27
C VAL A 107 2.66 12.90 25.60
N ALA A 108 3.78 13.59 25.63
CA ALA A 108 4.48 13.93 26.85
C ALA A 108 3.98 15.28 27.40
N ALA A 109 3.50 15.30 28.63
CA ALA A 109 3.05 16.51 29.31
C ALA A 109 4.22 17.40 29.77
N GLY A 110 5.40 16.80 30.02
CA GLY A 110 6.63 17.48 30.46
C GLY A 110 7.82 17.12 29.62
N GLY A 111 8.86 17.91 29.71
CA GLY A 111 10.10 17.78 28.95
C GLY A 111 10.57 19.14 28.41
N GLU A 112 11.61 19.13 27.61
CA GLU A 112 12.11 20.32 26.93
C GLU A 112 11.08 20.83 25.89
N PRO A 113 11.11 22.12 25.55
CA PRO A 113 10.26 22.63 24.49
C PRO A 113 10.71 22.08 23.13
N ILE A 114 9.75 21.69 22.28
CA ILE A 114 10.05 21.31 20.90
C ILE A 114 10.59 22.53 20.15
N PRO A 115 11.68 22.38 19.37
CA PRO A 115 12.18 23.46 18.51
C PRO A 115 11.09 23.97 17.54
N SER A 116 11.12 25.27 17.24
CA SER A 116 10.09 25.92 16.41
C SER A 116 9.96 25.34 14.98
N GLU A 117 10.99 24.66 14.51
CA GLU A 117 11.02 24.02 13.18
C GLU A 117 10.33 22.64 13.19
N ARG A 118 10.02 22.11 14.38
CA ARG A 118 9.49 20.77 14.61
C ARG A 118 8.10 20.82 15.20
N ILE A 119 7.35 19.78 14.98
CA ILE A 119 5.99 19.60 15.52
C ILE A 119 5.95 18.47 16.54
N LEU A 120 6.84 17.48 16.36
CA LEU A 120 6.90 16.29 17.17
C LEU A 120 8.18 16.26 18.02
N GLY A 121 8.06 15.78 19.24
CA GLY A 121 9.18 15.57 20.15
C GLY A 121 10.11 14.48 19.62
N LYS A 122 11.41 14.69 19.79
CA LYS A 122 12.45 13.75 19.37
C LYS A 122 12.32 12.40 20.08
N VAL A 123 12.74 11.34 19.40
CA VAL A 123 12.83 10.01 20.01
C VAL A 123 14.06 9.97 20.89
N VAL A 124 13.89 9.63 22.16
CA VAL A 124 14.96 9.36 23.10
C VAL A 124 14.84 7.92 23.61
N ASP A 125 15.99 7.30 23.89
CA ASP A 125 16.00 5.93 24.43
C ASP A 125 15.52 5.94 25.89
N CYS A 126 14.26 5.57 26.11
CA CYS A 126 13.57 5.53 27.40
C CYS A 126 12.71 4.27 27.57
N ASP A 127 13.16 3.15 27.03
CA ASP A 127 12.44 1.86 27.07
C ASP A 127 10.98 1.99 26.60
N ASN A 128 10.77 2.51 25.40
CA ASN A 128 9.43 2.74 24.84
C ASN A 128 8.51 3.53 25.81
N PHE A 129 9.00 4.67 26.32
CA PHE A 129 8.33 5.56 27.26
C PHE A 129 8.00 4.95 28.64
N GLN A 130 8.52 3.77 28.96
CA GLN A 130 8.34 3.15 30.27
C GLN A 130 9.24 3.79 31.33
N ASP A 131 10.42 4.29 30.95
CA ASP A 131 11.33 5.00 31.82
C ASP A 131 11.18 6.53 31.66
N ALA A 132 10.28 7.10 32.46
CA ALA A 132 10.02 8.54 32.47
C ALA A 132 11.23 9.36 32.96
N ARG A 133 12.04 8.81 33.87
CA ARG A 133 13.27 9.46 34.36
C ARG A 133 14.28 9.60 33.22
N ARG A 134 14.55 8.50 32.52
CA ARG A 134 15.50 8.47 31.42
C ARG A 134 15.03 9.38 30.27
N PHE A 135 13.72 9.41 29.98
CA PHE A 135 13.15 10.34 29.02
C PHE A 135 13.51 11.80 29.34
N LEU A 136 13.26 12.25 30.57
CA LEU A 136 13.52 13.63 30.98
C LEU A 136 15.03 13.96 31.02
N LEU A 137 15.87 13.02 31.52
CA LEU A 137 17.32 13.23 31.60
C LEU A 137 18.00 13.21 30.22
N SER A 138 17.46 12.48 29.26
CA SER A 138 17.98 12.44 27.88
C SER A 138 17.44 13.60 27.02
N GLY A 139 16.82 14.60 27.63
CA GLY A 139 16.29 15.77 26.95
C GLY A 139 15.03 15.46 26.13
N GLY A 140 14.18 14.57 26.62
CA GLY A 140 12.87 14.32 26.01
C GLY A 140 12.02 15.58 25.92
N GLU A 141 11.31 15.75 24.83
CA GLU A 141 10.56 16.96 24.51
C GLU A 141 9.07 16.81 24.84
N LYS A 142 8.43 17.88 25.35
CA LYS A 142 7.00 17.87 25.68
C LYS A 142 6.15 17.99 24.42
N GLY A 143 4.97 17.35 24.43
CA GLY A 143 4.02 17.39 23.30
C GLY A 143 3.87 16.04 22.63
N ARG A 144 3.35 16.04 21.41
CA ARG A 144 3.20 14.84 20.60
C ARG A 144 4.56 14.25 20.29
N GLN A 145 4.71 12.95 20.51
CA GLN A 145 5.99 12.27 20.29
C GLN A 145 6.10 11.70 18.87
N LEU A 146 7.28 11.75 18.32
CA LEU A 146 7.61 11.09 17.05
C LEU A 146 7.63 9.57 17.21
N GLY A 147 8.12 9.09 18.35
CA GLY A 147 8.10 7.67 18.70
C GLY A 147 6.67 7.16 18.91
N ILE A 148 6.42 5.94 18.49
CA ILE A 148 5.16 5.23 18.65
C ILE A 148 5.35 3.99 19.52
N LEU A 149 4.27 3.48 20.09
CA LEU A 149 4.22 2.18 20.72
C LEU A 149 3.62 1.18 19.74
N THR A 150 4.33 0.09 19.51
CA THR A 150 3.85 -1.03 18.69
C THR A 150 3.10 -2.03 19.58
N ALA A 151 2.61 -3.14 18.99
CA ALA A 151 1.91 -4.18 19.73
C ALA A 151 2.69 -4.66 20.95
N GLY A 152 2.07 -4.61 22.13
CA GLY A 152 2.71 -4.98 23.38
C GLY A 152 2.00 -4.46 24.61
N THR A 153 2.59 -4.73 25.78
CA THR A 153 2.10 -4.27 27.07
C THR A 153 3.14 -3.34 27.70
N TYR A 154 2.72 -2.13 28.03
CA TYR A 154 3.62 -1.07 28.48
C TYR A 154 3.19 -0.54 29.84
N ARG A 155 4.18 -0.29 30.72
CA ARG A 155 4.01 0.30 32.05
C ARG A 155 4.31 1.79 31.99
N ILE A 156 3.34 2.55 31.60
CA ILE A 156 3.52 3.98 31.32
C ILE A 156 3.24 4.81 32.57
N ASN A 157 4.10 5.79 32.83
CA ASN A 157 3.86 6.82 33.82
C ASN A 157 2.83 7.84 33.28
N THR A 158 1.56 7.66 33.64
CA THR A 158 0.46 8.51 33.17
C THR A 158 0.49 9.95 33.73
N ALA A 159 1.38 10.25 34.70
CA ALA A 159 1.62 11.62 35.11
C ALA A 159 2.45 12.41 34.10
N LEU A 160 3.29 11.74 33.33
CA LEU A 160 4.13 12.34 32.28
C LEU A 160 3.62 12.06 30.89
N PHE A 161 3.15 10.85 30.62
CA PHE A 161 2.74 10.42 29.29
C PHE A 161 1.25 10.12 29.23
N GLN A 162 0.62 10.64 28.21
CA GLN A 162 -0.70 10.23 27.77
C GLN A 162 -0.54 9.35 26.55
N VAL A 163 -1.04 8.13 26.62
CA VAL A 163 -1.02 7.20 25.49
C VAL A 163 -2.41 7.17 24.86
N ILE A 164 -2.45 7.35 23.56
CA ILE A 164 -3.67 7.29 22.75
C ILE A 164 -3.68 5.94 22.06
N THR A 165 -4.60 5.09 22.48
CA THR A 165 -4.86 3.77 21.92
C THR A 165 -6.09 3.80 21.02
N SER A 166 -6.37 2.71 20.30
CA SER A 166 -7.59 2.56 19.51
C SER A 166 -8.87 2.73 20.34
N ALA A 167 -8.83 2.32 21.62
CA ALA A 167 -9.95 2.48 22.55
C ALA A 167 -10.28 3.95 22.84
N ASP A 168 -9.26 4.81 22.86
CA ASP A 168 -9.39 6.23 23.26
C ASP A 168 -9.33 7.19 22.07
N ALA A 169 -9.08 6.69 20.86
CA ALA A 169 -8.87 7.49 19.64
C ALA A 169 -9.95 8.55 19.41
N GLY A 170 -11.22 8.17 19.57
CA GLY A 170 -12.36 9.06 19.37
C GLY A 170 -12.39 10.26 20.31
N GLN A 171 -11.91 10.11 21.57
CA GLN A 171 -11.83 11.20 22.54
C GLN A 171 -10.78 12.24 22.16
N HIS A 172 -9.78 11.84 21.34
CA HIS A 172 -8.70 12.68 20.86
C HIS A 172 -8.90 13.18 19.42
N GLY A 173 -10.11 12.99 18.86
CA GLY A 173 -10.46 13.42 17.51
C GLY A 173 -9.76 12.61 16.40
N MET A 174 -9.35 11.37 16.71
CA MET A 174 -8.70 10.47 15.76
C MET A 174 -9.64 9.35 15.33
N GLY A 175 -9.56 8.96 14.05
CA GLY A 175 -10.25 7.78 13.55
C GLY A 175 -9.51 6.49 13.93
N LEU A 176 -10.22 5.41 14.17
CA LEU A 176 -9.64 4.09 14.48
C LEU A 176 -8.62 3.64 13.43
N VAL A 177 -8.89 3.92 12.16
CA VAL A 177 -8.01 3.56 11.02
C VAL A 177 -6.61 4.20 11.13
N GLN A 178 -6.51 5.36 11.78
CA GLN A 178 -5.23 6.07 11.93
C GLN A 178 -4.26 5.39 12.91
N LEU A 179 -4.79 4.55 13.81
CA LEU A 179 -4.00 3.80 14.78
C LEU A 179 -3.79 2.33 14.37
N GLN A 180 -4.27 1.94 13.20
CA GLN A 180 -3.95 0.65 12.60
C GLN A 180 -2.65 0.72 11.81
N LEU A 181 -2.01 -0.43 11.64
CA LEU A 181 -0.88 -0.55 10.73
C LEU A 181 -1.29 -0.12 9.33
N HIS A 182 -0.49 0.75 8.73
CA HIS A 182 -0.77 1.20 7.38
C HIS A 182 -0.46 0.09 6.37
N HIS A 183 -1.49 -0.41 5.72
CA HIS A 183 -1.37 -1.45 4.70
C HIS A 183 -1.42 -0.82 3.30
N VAL A 184 -0.39 -1.03 2.51
CA VAL A 184 -0.33 -0.67 1.09
C VAL A 184 -0.63 -1.92 0.26
N GLU A 185 -1.67 -1.87 -0.55
CA GLU A 185 -2.11 -2.97 -1.39
C GLU A 185 -1.06 -3.37 -2.44
N PRO A 186 -1.03 -4.63 -2.92
CA PRO A 186 0.03 -5.14 -3.81
C PRO A 186 0.17 -4.43 -5.15
N ASP A 187 -0.90 -3.82 -5.66
CA ASP A 187 -0.92 -3.11 -6.94
C ASP A 187 -0.95 -1.58 -6.80
N LYS A 188 -0.72 -1.11 -5.57
CA LYS A 188 -0.66 0.31 -5.23
C LYS A 188 0.71 0.70 -4.68
N VAL A 189 0.96 1.99 -4.71
CA VAL A 189 2.09 2.63 -4.04
C VAL A 189 1.58 3.69 -3.08
N GLY A 190 2.25 3.82 -1.95
CA GLY A 190 1.98 4.88 -1.00
C GLY A 190 2.80 6.13 -1.32
N ILE A 191 2.13 7.21 -1.67
CA ILE A 191 2.75 8.54 -1.79
C ILE A 191 2.77 9.16 -0.40
N VAL A 192 3.94 9.51 0.08
CA VAL A 192 4.17 9.97 1.45
C VAL A 192 4.26 11.49 1.50
N THR A 193 3.54 12.05 2.46
CA THR A 193 3.68 13.46 2.86
C THR A 193 4.13 13.50 4.32
N ALA A 194 5.34 13.99 4.58
CA ALA A 194 5.82 14.21 5.93
C ALA A 194 5.24 15.51 6.50
N LEU A 195 4.76 15.45 7.73
CA LEU A 195 4.11 16.57 8.42
C LEU A 195 5.09 17.33 9.31
N ASP A 196 6.22 16.71 9.68
CA ASP A 196 7.25 17.29 10.52
C ASP A 196 8.61 17.39 9.80
N GLY A 197 9.46 18.30 10.23
CA GLY A 197 10.77 18.57 9.67
C GLY A 197 10.91 19.99 9.13
N ARG A 198 12.07 20.30 8.60
CA ARG A 198 12.34 21.57 7.93
C ARG A 198 11.51 21.69 6.65
N PRO A 199 11.13 22.88 6.23
CA PRO A 199 10.43 23.06 4.95
C PRO A 199 11.29 22.58 3.77
N ILE A 200 10.63 22.19 2.68
CA ILE A 200 11.27 21.89 1.41
C ILE A 200 12.02 23.14 0.93
N GLU A 201 13.17 22.96 0.31
CA GLU A 201 14.00 24.04 -0.20
C GLU A 201 13.29 24.82 -1.30
N HIS A 202 13.63 26.08 -1.40
CA HIS A 202 13.02 26.95 -2.42
C HIS A 202 13.36 26.43 -3.84
N GLY A 203 12.34 26.22 -4.65
CA GLY A 203 12.48 25.66 -6.00
C GLY A 203 12.36 24.13 -6.08
N GLU A 204 12.26 23.44 -4.94
CA GLU A 204 11.94 22.00 -4.88
C GLU A 204 10.47 21.78 -4.56
N ILE A 205 9.90 20.68 -5.06
CA ILE A 205 8.49 20.32 -4.84
C ILE A 205 8.33 19.11 -3.92
N ALA A 206 9.40 18.37 -3.68
CA ALA A 206 9.42 17.21 -2.78
C ALA A 206 10.72 17.14 -1.98
N GLY A 207 10.66 16.50 -0.82
CA GLY A 207 11.83 16.18 -0.02
C GLY A 207 12.69 15.10 -0.70
N PRO A 208 14.03 15.15 -0.55
CA PRO A 208 14.94 14.19 -1.15
C PRO A 208 14.79 12.80 -0.54
N ILE A 209 15.33 11.79 -1.22
CA ILE A 209 15.41 10.43 -0.69
C ILE A 209 16.41 10.40 0.46
N ILE A 210 15.96 9.93 1.61
CA ILE A 210 16.77 9.76 2.82
C ILE A 210 17.05 8.28 3.02
N ALA A 211 18.28 7.93 3.38
CA ALA A 211 18.65 6.55 3.69
C ALA A 211 18.38 6.19 5.16
N ASN A 212 18.27 4.91 5.47
CA ASN A 212 18.29 4.34 6.83
C ASN A 212 17.13 4.75 7.76
N HIS A 213 16.01 5.23 7.24
CA HIS A 213 14.83 5.58 8.05
C HIS A 213 13.71 4.52 8.01
N ASP A 214 14.02 3.32 7.52
CA ASP A 214 13.11 2.18 7.46
C ASP A 214 11.72 2.53 6.87
N ASN A 215 11.70 3.12 5.69
CA ASN A 215 10.47 3.53 4.99
C ASN A 215 9.55 4.38 5.88
N PHE A 216 10.08 5.43 6.49
CA PHE A 216 9.39 6.38 7.38
C PHE A 216 8.93 5.82 8.73
N GLN A 217 9.24 4.55 9.05
CA GLN A 217 8.94 3.98 10.37
C GLN A 217 9.88 4.56 11.44
N ASN A 218 11.14 4.83 11.08
CA ASN A 218 12.07 5.55 11.94
C ASN A 218 12.09 7.05 11.58
N GLY A 219 11.13 7.79 12.11
CA GLY A 219 11.02 9.22 11.87
C GLY A 219 12.22 10.03 12.37
N GLN A 220 12.90 9.58 13.45
CA GLN A 220 14.08 10.26 13.96
C GLN A 220 15.25 10.19 12.95
N ALA A 221 15.54 9.00 12.41
CA ALA A 221 16.57 8.84 11.38
C ALA A 221 16.25 9.64 10.10
N PHE A 222 14.96 9.72 9.73
CA PHE A 222 14.52 10.57 8.61
C PHE A 222 14.89 12.04 8.86
N LEU A 223 14.56 12.57 10.01
CA LEU A 223 14.79 13.99 10.34
C LEU A 223 16.28 14.32 10.51
N GLU A 224 17.05 13.43 11.15
CA GLU A 224 18.50 13.56 11.31
C GLU A 224 19.23 13.45 9.95
N GLY A 225 18.72 12.60 9.05
CA GLY A 225 19.21 12.49 7.67
C GLY A 225 18.90 13.71 6.79
N GLY A 226 18.22 14.73 7.32
CA GLY A 226 17.89 15.95 6.59
C GLY A 226 16.52 15.89 5.90
N GLY A 227 15.67 14.97 6.32
CA GLY A 227 14.28 14.86 5.83
C GLY A 227 13.50 16.15 5.96
N ARG A 228 12.65 16.43 4.97
CA ARG A 228 11.88 17.68 4.85
C ARG A 228 10.39 17.40 5.05
N ARG A 229 9.66 18.36 5.63
CA ARG A 229 8.20 18.29 5.68
C ARG A 229 7.61 18.60 4.31
N GLY A 230 6.53 17.92 3.96
CA GLY A 230 5.84 18.04 2.67
C GLY A 230 5.88 16.74 1.90
N LEU A 231 5.59 16.82 0.60
CA LEU A 231 5.62 15.67 -0.30
C LEU A 231 7.03 15.05 -0.32
N GLN A 232 7.10 13.72 -0.33
CA GLN A 232 8.37 13.00 -0.41
C GLN A 232 8.56 12.39 -1.81
N GLU A 233 9.80 12.38 -2.28
CA GLU A 233 10.18 11.67 -3.50
C GLU A 233 10.02 10.16 -3.29
N GLN A 234 10.47 9.65 -2.15
CA GLN A 234 10.41 8.24 -1.81
C GLN A 234 8.97 7.81 -1.58
N ILE A 235 8.61 6.69 -2.19
CA ILE A 235 7.30 6.04 -2.07
C ILE A 235 7.37 4.83 -1.15
N LEU A 236 6.22 4.41 -0.64
CA LEU A 236 6.05 3.12 0.03
C LEU A 236 5.56 2.08 -0.97
N LEU A 237 6.24 0.97 -1.02
CA LEU A 237 5.80 -0.20 -1.76
C LEU A 237 4.75 -0.98 -0.98
N SER A 238 4.16 -2.00 -1.63
CA SER A 238 3.20 -2.89 -0.98
C SER A 238 3.77 -3.51 0.28
N GLY A 239 2.96 -3.57 1.32
CA GLY A 239 3.38 -4.07 2.62
C GLY A 239 2.59 -3.44 3.76
N THR A 240 3.02 -3.74 4.98
CA THR A 240 2.42 -3.23 6.20
C THR A 240 3.46 -2.45 6.98
N TRP A 241 3.14 -1.23 7.36
CA TRP A 241 4.07 -0.25 7.89
C TRP A 241 3.57 0.34 9.20
N ASN A 242 4.46 0.45 10.20
CA ASN A 242 4.20 1.13 11.47
C ASN A 242 4.45 2.63 11.30
N LEU A 243 3.47 3.37 10.87
CA LEU A 243 3.62 4.79 10.59
C LEU A 243 2.95 5.64 11.67
N ASN A 244 3.67 6.64 12.16
CA ASN A 244 3.08 7.64 13.02
C ASN A 244 2.21 8.61 12.19
N PRO A 245 0.87 8.66 12.38
CA PRO A 245 -0.02 9.51 11.60
C PRO A 245 0.18 11.01 11.86
N TRP A 246 0.86 11.39 12.94
CA TRP A 246 1.27 12.78 13.16
C TRP A 246 2.54 13.15 12.40
N PHE A 247 3.33 12.14 12.02
CA PHE A 247 4.58 12.33 11.29
C PHE A 247 4.37 12.24 9.79
N VAL A 248 3.63 11.23 9.32
CA VAL A 248 3.43 11.00 7.89
C VAL A 248 1.98 10.71 7.55
N GLN A 249 1.57 11.20 6.39
CA GLN A 249 0.32 10.84 5.75
C GLN A 249 0.64 10.12 4.46
N VAL A 250 -0.07 9.03 4.17
CA VAL A 250 0.13 8.21 2.98
C VAL A 250 -1.13 8.18 2.14
N GLU A 251 -0.99 8.57 0.88
CA GLU A 251 -2.02 8.44 -0.15
C GLU A 251 -1.71 7.22 -1.01
N GLN A 252 -2.63 6.27 -1.11
CA GLN A 252 -2.46 5.12 -1.99
C GLN A 252 -2.93 5.44 -3.40
N VAL A 253 -2.03 5.26 -4.36
CA VAL A 253 -2.34 5.39 -5.79
C VAL A 253 -2.00 4.08 -6.51
N PRO A 254 -2.74 3.73 -7.58
CA PRO A 254 -2.39 2.54 -8.35
C PRO A 254 -1.00 2.68 -8.97
N MET A 255 -0.28 1.56 -9.09
CA MET A 255 0.97 1.53 -9.85
C MET A 255 0.71 1.93 -11.29
N LEU A 256 1.68 2.60 -11.88
CA LEU A 256 1.63 2.95 -13.30
C LEU A 256 1.76 1.69 -14.13
N GLU A 257 0.75 1.39 -14.94
CA GLU A 257 0.78 0.29 -15.89
C GLU A 257 1.16 0.80 -17.27
N ILE A 258 2.20 0.22 -17.84
CA ILE A 258 2.60 0.41 -19.23
C ILE A 258 2.17 -0.84 -20.00
N PRO A 259 1.19 -0.70 -20.91
CA PRO A 259 0.71 -1.85 -21.66
C PRO A 259 1.76 -2.33 -22.70
N ILE A 260 1.62 -3.57 -23.13
CA ILE A 260 2.45 -4.13 -24.21
C ILE A 260 2.27 -3.29 -25.47
N GLY A 261 3.37 -3.07 -26.19
CA GLY A 261 3.39 -2.21 -27.38
C GLY A 261 3.49 -0.72 -27.08
N HIS A 262 3.73 -0.36 -25.81
CA HIS A 262 4.00 1.02 -25.38
C HIS A 262 5.25 1.07 -24.53
N VAL A 263 5.83 2.26 -24.45
CA VAL A 263 6.83 2.62 -23.44
C VAL A 263 6.38 3.87 -22.70
N GLY A 264 6.80 4.00 -21.44
CA GLY A 264 6.57 5.17 -20.63
C GLY A 264 7.79 6.10 -20.67
N VAL A 265 7.63 7.30 -21.17
CA VAL A 265 8.65 8.34 -21.09
C VAL A 265 8.43 9.13 -19.80
N VAL A 266 9.40 9.08 -18.89
CA VAL A 266 9.32 9.75 -17.59
C VAL A 266 9.78 11.18 -17.73
N ILE A 267 8.97 12.11 -17.25
CA ILE A 267 9.28 13.52 -17.09
C ILE A 267 9.35 13.78 -15.58
N SER A 268 10.55 13.93 -15.04
CA SER A 268 10.75 14.17 -13.62
C SER A 268 10.83 15.66 -13.33
N PHE A 269 10.07 16.09 -12.31
CA PHE A 269 10.11 17.46 -11.79
C PHE A 269 11.02 17.61 -10.57
N ILE A 270 11.62 16.48 -10.14
CA ILE A 270 12.51 16.38 -8.95
C ILE A 270 13.81 15.68 -9.33
N GLY A 271 14.76 15.73 -8.42
CA GLY A 271 16.06 15.08 -8.55
C GLY A 271 17.22 16.07 -8.67
N MET A 272 18.36 15.58 -9.11
CA MET A 272 19.56 16.39 -9.33
C MET A 272 19.30 17.48 -10.37
N ALA A 273 20.11 18.52 -10.33
CA ALA A 273 20.02 19.59 -11.30
C ALA A 273 20.04 19.05 -12.74
N HIS A 274 19.32 19.74 -13.61
CA HIS A 274 19.25 19.38 -15.02
C HIS A 274 20.65 19.33 -15.63
N GLU A 275 20.98 18.21 -16.26
CA GLU A 275 22.20 18.01 -17.02
C GLU A 275 21.82 17.37 -18.35
N ASP A 276 21.92 18.16 -19.43
CA ASP A 276 21.53 17.73 -20.77
C ASP A 276 22.49 16.66 -21.32
N VAL A 277 21.94 15.49 -21.62
CA VAL A 277 22.66 14.35 -22.22
C VAL A 277 22.25 14.08 -23.67
N SER A 278 21.55 15.02 -24.31
CA SER A 278 21.01 14.85 -25.66
C SER A 278 22.06 14.80 -26.79
N GLY A 279 23.31 15.18 -26.51
CA GLY A 279 24.42 15.14 -27.47
C GLY A 279 24.53 16.42 -28.33
N LEU A 280 25.46 16.39 -29.30
CA LEU A 280 25.79 17.57 -30.13
C LEU A 280 24.75 17.89 -31.22
N ASP A 281 24.10 16.86 -31.72
CA ASP A 281 23.13 16.97 -32.83
C ASP A 281 21.73 17.38 -32.38
N PHE A 282 21.49 17.32 -31.07
CA PHE A 282 20.19 17.61 -30.50
C PHE A 282 20.32 18.56 -29.31
N LYS A 283 20.02 19.84 -29.51
CA LYS A 283 20.20 20.90 -28.52
C LYS A 283 18.92 21.35 -27.80
N HIS A 284 17.83 20.62 -27.87
CA HIS A 284 16.60 20.97 -27.16
C HIS A 284 16.53 20.44 -25.71
N GLY A 285 17.63 20.22 -25.13
CA GLY A 285 18.00 20.42 -23.77
C GLY A 285 17.27 19.70 -22.64
N ASP A 286 16.30 18.83 -22.87
CA ASP A 286 15.50 18.28 -21.78
C ASP A 286 15.78 16.79 -21.47
N LEU A 287 16.66 16.14 -22.27
CA LEU A 287 17.05 14.74 -22.02
C LEU A 287 18.08 14.67 -20.92
N VAL A 288 17.78 13.89 -19.89
CA VAL A 288 18.63 13.73 -18.71
C VAL A 288 18.74 12.26 -18.30
N ASN A 289 19.76 11.94 -17.52
CA ASN A 289 19.87 10.64 -16.90
C ASN A 289 18.80 10.43 -15.83
N VAL A 290 18.54 9.17 -15.50
CA VAL A 290 17.62 8.80 -14.41
C VAL A 290 18.08 9.46 -13.11
N GLY A 291 17.16 10.07 -12.38
CA GLY A 291 17.45 10.79 -11.14
C GLY A 291 17.70 12.29 -11.30
N HIS A 292 17.69 12.81 -12.52
CA HIS A 292 17.76 14.26 -12.82
C HIS A 292 16.40 14.83 -13.19
N LYS A 293 16.25 16.15 -13.03
CA LYS A 293 15.06 16.89 -13.48
C LYS A 293 15.06 16.99 -14.99
N GLY A 294 13.98 16.55 -15.64
CA GLY A 294 13.82 16.56 -17.09
C GLY A 294 13.24 15.27 -17.63
N VAL A 295 13.39 15.04 -18.93
CA VAL A 295 12.94 13.83 -19.61
C VAL A 295 14.02 12.76 -19.52
N TRP A 296 13.71 11.64 -18.88
CA TRP A 296 14.69 10.57 -18.74
C TRP A 296 14.97 9.88 -20.07
N VAL A 297 16.26 9.69 -20.38
CA VAL A 297 16.72 9.01 -21.59
C VAL A 297 16.31 7.53 -21.64
N THR A 298 16.14 6.91 -20.48
CA THR A 298 15.72 5.51 -20.35
C THR A 298 14.22 5.45 -20.15
N PRO A 299 13.45 4.87 -21.10
CA PRO A 299 12.01 4.72 -20.95
C PRO A 299 11.65 3.56 -20.02
N LEU A 300 10.44 3.58 -19.49
CA LEU A 300 9.83 2.45 -18.78
C LEU A 300 9.25 1.47 -19.79
N TYR A 301 9.64 0.22 -19.67
CA TYR A 301 9.13 -0.86 -20.52
C TYR A 301 7.77 -1.38 -20.02
N PRO A 302 7.07 -2.21 -20.83
CA PRO A 302 5.79 -2.79 -20.40
C PRO A 302 5.86 -3.48 -19.05
N GLY A 303 4.86 -3.19 -18.19
CA GLY A 303 4.79 -3.72 -16.84
C GLY A 303 4.15 -2.73 -15.87
N LYS A 304 4.11 -3.10 -14.59
CA LYS A 304 3.68 -2.23 -13.52
C LYS A 304 4.90 -1.56 -12.86
N HIS A 305 4.85 -0.26 -12.77
CA HIS A 305 5.95 0.55 -12.26
C HIS A 305 5.49 1.34 -11.03
N PRO A 306 6.21 1.25 -9.92
CA PRO A 306 5.95 2.05 -8.74
C PRO A 306 6.51 3.46 -8.93
N VAL A 307 5.72 4.36 -9.48
CA VAL A 307 6.13 5.74 -9.79
C VAL A 307 5.36 6.71 -8.91
N ASN A 308 6.05 7.70 -8.38
CA ASN A 308 5.41 8.82 -7.69
C ASN A 308 4.79 9.79 -8.70
N THR A 309 3.52 9.64 -8.98
CA THR A 309 2.79 10.45 -9.97
C THR A 309 2.59 11.91 -9.56
N ARG A 310 2.91 12.29 -8.32
CA ARG A 310 2.86 13.68 -7.84
C ARG A 310 4.09 14.49 -8.25
N VAL A 311 5.21 13.81 -8.49
CA VAL A 311 6.50 14.44 -8.81
C VAL A 311 7.05 14.03 -10.18
N MET A 312 6.43 13.04 -10.81
CA MET A 312 6.80 12.55 -12.14
C MET A 312 5.56 12.42 -13.00
N LYS A 313 5.65 12.86 -14.25
CA LYS A 313 4.66 12.58 -15.29
C LYS A 313 5.22 11.50 -16.20
N VAL A 314 4.40 10.55 -16.59
CA VAL A 314 4.80 9.54 -17.57
C VAL A 314 3.91 9.64 -18.80
N GLU A 315 4.53 9.93 -19.93
CA GLU A 315 3.87 9.96 -21.22
C GLU A 315 3.98 8.58 -21.87
N ARG A 316 2.85 7.99 -22.26
CA ARG A 316 2.81 6.69 -22.91
C ARG A 316 3.02 6.87 -24.41
N VAL A 317 4.03 6.24 -24.95
CA VAL A 317 4.38 6.27 -26.38
C VAL A 317 4.18 4.89 -26.94
N PRO A 318 3.31 4.71 -27.96
CA PRO A 318 3.18 3.43 -28.64
C PRO A 318 4.45 3.13 -29.44
N THR A 319 4.96 1.92 -29.28
CA THR A 319 6.10 1.37 -30.02
C THR A 319 5.67 0.39 -31.13
N THR A 320 4.38 0.30 -31.35
CA THR A 320 3.80 -0.40 -32.52
C THR A 320 3.66 0.57 -33.69
N ASN A 321 3.45 0.04 -34.87
CA ASN A 321 3.14 0.88 -36.02
C ASN A 321 1.80 1.59 -35.82
N ILE A 322 1.81 2.90 -35.98
CA ILE A 322 0.64 3.77 -35.87
C ILE A 322 0.25 4.17 -37.28
N VAL A 323 -1.00 3.94 -37.64
CA VAL A 323 -1.57 4.42 -38.91
C VAL A 323 -2.37 5.70 -38.61
N LEU A 324 -1.99 6.78 -39.25
CA LEU A 324 -2.66 8.08 -39.16
C LEU A 324 -3.37 8.35 -40.47
N ASN A 325 -4.68 8.63 -40.40
CA ASN A 325 -5.51 8.80 -41.57
C ASN A 325 -5.94 10.27 -41.73
N TRP A 326 -5.57 10.87 -42.84
CA TRP A 326 -6.17 12.13 -43.32
C TRP A 326 -7.32 11.77 -44.26
N ALA A 327 -8.49 11.51 -43.72
CA ALA A 327 -9.67 11.10 -44.48
C ALA A 327 -10.93 11.77 -43.95
N SER A 328 -11.96 11.88 -44.80
CA SER A 328 -13.26 12.45 -44.44
C SER A 328 -14.11 11.53 -43.56
N ARG A 329 -13.74 10.22 -43.48
CA ARG A 329 -14.41 9.22 -42.66
C ARG A 329 -13.46 8.82 -41.55
N THR A 330 -13.69 9.37 -40.39
CA THR A 330 -12.92 9.04 -39.19
C THR A 330 -13.53 7.85 -38.48
N GLU A 331 -12.95 6.67 -38.67
CA GLU A 331 -12.84 5.75 -37.55
C GLU A 331 -11.74 6.34 -36.66
N SER A 332 -12.16 7.08 -35.64
CA SER A 332 -11.26 7.88 -34.82
C SER A 332 -10.35 6.96 -34.00
N HIS A 333 -9.10 6.85 -34.41
CA HIS A 333 -8.03 6.41 -33.56
C HIS A 333 -7.59 7.57 -32.67
N ASN A 334 -6.96 7.29 -31.49
CA ASN A 334 -6.69 8.30 -30.46
C ASN A 334 -5.89 9.53 -30.93
N TYR A 335 -5.11 9.43 -32.03
CA TYR A 335 -4.20 10.48 -32.47
C TYR A 335 -4.63 11.19 -33.77
N ASP A 336 -5.53 10.64 -34.56
CA ASP A 336 -5.95 11.16 -35.85
C ASP A 336 -7.35 11.83 -35.86
N ALA A 337 -7.97 11.96 -34.69
CA ALA A 337 -9.32 12.53 -34.54
C ALA A 337 -9.48 13.96 -35.08
N LYS A 338 -8.40 14.72 -35.18
CA LYS A 338 -8.38 16.08 -35.73
C LYS A 338 -7.94 16.16 -37.18
N LEU A 339 -7.48 15.04 -37.75
CA LEU A 339 -7.02 14.99 -39.14
C LEU A 339 -8.24 14.89 -40.07
N SER A 340 -8.17 15.58 -41.19
CA SER A 340 -9.20 15.57 -42.22
C SER A 340 -8.53 15.44 -43.59
N SER A 341 -9.29 15.06 -44.61
CA SER A 341 -8.82 14.98 -45.99
C SER A 341 -8.06 16.25 -46.38
N ILE A 342 -6.94 16.08 -47.08
CA ILE A 342 -6.07 17.17 -47.47
C ILE A 342 -6.66 17.83 -48.71
N THR A 343 -7.09 19.07 -48.60
CA THR A 343 -7.50 19.86 -49.79
C THR A 343 -6.25 20.41 -50.44
N VAL A 344 -6.06 20.05 -51.72
CA VAL A 344 -4.94 20.46 -52.56
C VAL A 344 -5.45 21.19 -53.83
N ARG A 345 -4.57 21.96 -54.46
CA ARG A 345 -4.88 22.62 -55.73
C ARG A 345 -3.86 22.20 -56.78
N SER A 346 -4.36 21.71 -57.92
CA SER A 346 -3.55 21.32 -59.06
C SER A 346 -2.97 22.48 -59.85
N ARG A 347 -2.01 22.18 -60.76
CA ARG A 347 -1.40 23.18 -61.66
C ARG A 347 -2.42 23.88 -62.55
N ASP A 348 -3.47 23.17 -62.96
CA ASP A 348 -4.59 23.66 -63.76
C ASP A 348 -5.66 24.42 -62.94
N GLY A 349 -5.41 24.66 -61.65
CA GLY A 349 -6.23 25.53 -60.78
C GLY A 349 -7.40 24.85 -60.07
N PHE A 350 -7.63 23.54 -60.29
CA PHE A 350 -8.71 22.79 -59.68
C PHE A 350 -8.36 22.37 -58.23
N GLY A 351 -9.31 22.60 -57.34
CA GLY A 351 -9.23 22.09 -55.96
C GLY A 351 -9.79 20.67 -55.88
N PHE A 352 -9.09 19.78 -55.19
CA PHE A 352 -9.58 18.41 -54.91
C PHE A 352 -9.15 17.94 -53.52
N ASN A 353 -9.89 16.99 -52.97
CA ASN A 353 -9.57 16.40 -51.69
C ASN A 353 -8.81 15.06 -51.89
N LEU A 354 -7.82 14.90 -51.04
CA LEU A 354 -6.93 13.76 -51.03
C LEU A 354 -6.94 13.10 -49.67
N ASP A 355 -7.26 11.81 -49.66
CA ASP A 355 -7.14 10.99 -48.47
C ASP A 355 -5.76 10.35 -48.43
N VAL A 356 -5.10 10.44 -47.28
CA VAL A 356 -3.74 9.95 -47.06
C VAL A 356 -3.70 9.14 -45.76
N ALA A 357 -3.04 7.99 -45.81
CA ALA A 357 -2.69 7.23 -44.63
C ALA A 357 -1.15 7.22 -44.46
N GLN A 358 -0.68 7.66 -43.34
CA GLN A 358 0.75 7.62 -42.99
C GLN A 358 0.98 6.61 -41.86
N ILE A 359 1.85 5.65 -42.11
CA ILE A 359 2.28 4.67 -41.13
C ILE A 359 3.59 5.16 -40.53
N ILE A 360 3.60 5.33 -39.20
CA ILE A 360 4.80 5.73 -38.47
C ILE A 360 5.13 4.70 -37.39
N HIS A 361 6.39 4.68 -36.99
CA HIS A 361 6.91 3.89 -35.89
C HIS A 361 7.83 4.74 -35.03
N VAL A 362 7.69 4.63 -33.71
CA VAL A 362 8.60 5.25 -32.74
C VAL A 362 9.31 4.16 -31.96
N GLY A 363 10.63 4.11 -32.09
CA GLY A 363 11.45 3.14 -31.36
C GLY A 363 11.39 3.38 -29.86
N ALA A 364 11.48 2.32 -29.07
CA ALA A 364 11.42 2.43 -27.61
C ALA A 364 12.49 3.37 -27.04
N LEU A 365 13.71 3.33 -27.58
CA LEU A 365 14.82 4.19 -27.15
C LEU A 365 14.76 5.60 -27.77
N ASP A 366 13.99 5.76 -28.85
CA ASP A 366 13.79 7.07 -29.49
C ASP A 366 12.61 7.84 -28.90
N ALA A 367 11.69 7.14 -28.23
CA ALA A 367 10.52 7.75 -27.60
C ALA A 367 10.87 8.93 -26.64
N PRO A 368 11.89 8.83 -25.77
CA PRO A 368 12.30 9.98 -24.94
C PRO A 368 12.76 11.18 -25.77
N LYS A 369 13.49 10.97 -26.87
CA LYS A 369 13.95 12.03 -27.77
C LYS A 369 12.75 12.72 -28.44
N VAL A 370 11.80 11.94 -28.92
CA VAL A 370 10.56 12.45 -29.53
C VAL A 370 9.80 13.31 -28.52
N ILE A 371 9.56 12.79 -27.32
CA ILE A 371 8.78 13.50 -26.29
C ILE A 371 9.51 14.77 -25.81
N SER A 372 10.82 14.74 -25.66
CA SER A 372 11.57 15.93 -25.27
C SER A 372 11.46 17.05 -26.30
N ARG A 373 11.30 16.73 -27.59
CA ARG A 373 11.13 17.71 -28.68
C ARG A 373 9.71 18.24 -28.80
N VAL A 374 8.72 17.37 -28.68
CA VAL A 374 7.33 17.72 -29.02
C VAL A 374 6.40 17.74 -27.82
N GLY A 375 6.81 17.22 -26.67
CA GLY A 375 6.06 17.19 -25.42
C GLY A 375 5.04 16.05 -25.30
N SER A 376 4.41 15.62 -26.39
CA SER A 376 3.43 14.53 -26.39
C SER A 376 3.27 13.92 -27.79
N MET A 377 2.74 12.70 -27.88
CA MET A 377 2.41 12.07 -29.17
C MET A 377 1.36 12.85 -29.96
N GLN A 378 0.39 13.46 -29.28
CA GLN A 378 -0.60 14.30 -29.96
C GLN A 378 0.03 15.53 -30.60
N ASN A 379 0.99 16.17 -29.93
CA ASN A 379 1.74 17.29 -30.49
C ASN A 379 2.59 16.86 -31.71
N LEU A 380 3.16 15.67 -31.67
CA LEU A 380 3.88 15.10 -32.84
C LEU A 380 2.95 15.07 -34.05
N VAL A 381 1.72 14.60 -33.89
CA VAL A 381 0.76 14.53 -34.97
C VAL A 381 0.31 15.93 -35.41
N ASP A 382 -0.09 16.78 -34.47
CA ASP A 382 -0.70 18.09 -34.77
C ASP A 382 0.32 19.13 -35.31
N HIS A 383 1.55 19.14 -34.76
CA HIS A 383 2.53 20.20 -35.04
C HIS A 383 3.68 19.76 -35.96
N VAL A 384 3.91 18.46 -36.13
CA VAL A 384 5.00 17.95 -36.98
C VAL A 384 4.43 17.21 -38.18
N LEU A 385 3.67 16.15 -37.96
CA LEU A 385 3.16 15.30 -39.03
C LEU A 385 2.15 16.00 -39.93
N GLN A 386 1.15 16.65 -39.35
CA GLN A 386 0.10 17.35 -40.11
C GLN A 386 0.68 18.41 -41.05
N PRO A 387 1.60 19.31 -40.63
CA PRO A 387 2.24 20.27 -41.53
C PRO A 387 3.14 19.61 -42.60
N ILE A 388 3.95 18.60 -42.23
CA ILE A 388 4.86 17.92 -43.17
C ILE A 388 4.07 17.25 -44.28
N VAL A 389 3.11 16.40 -43.92
CA VAL A 389 2.29 15.66 -44.87
C VAL A 389 1.43 16.61 -45.70
N GLY A 390 0.72 17.54 -45.01
CA GLY A 390 -0.17 18.48 -45.69
C GLY A 390 0.57 19.42 -46.66
N ASN A 391 1.71 19.97 -46.29
CA ASN A 391 2.49 20.83 -47.19
C ASN A 391 3.13 20.09 -48.36
N TYR A 392 3.63 18.87 -48.08
CA TYR A 392 4.14 18.04 -49.16
C TYR A 392 3.10 17.82 -50.27
N PHE A 393 1.90 17.36 -49.91
CA PHE A 393 0.86 17.08 -50.92
C PHE A 393 0.34 18.36 -51.59
N ARG A 394 0.23 19.49 -50.85
CA ARG A 394 -0.12 20.80 -51.46
C ARG A 394 0.92 21.24 -52.48
N ASN A 395 2.21 21.09 -52.17
CA ASN A 395 3.30 21.46 -53.11
C ASN A 395 3.38 20.50 -54.26
N SER A 396 3.26 19.17 -54.01
CA SER A 396 3.29 18.14 -55.06
C SER A 396 2.15 18.35 -56.05
N ALA A 397 0.92 18.62 -55.56
CA ALA A 397 -0.24 18.81 -56.44
C ALA A 397 -0.11 20.03 -57.40
N GLN A 398 0.59 21.07 -56.99
CA GLN A 398 0.82 22.25 -57.84
C GLN A 398 1.65 21.99 -59.09
N ASN A 399 2.42 20.89 -59.10
CA ASN A 399 3.27 20.53 -60.24
C ASN A 399 2.54 19.72 -61.32
N TYR A 400 1.35 19.17 -61.03
CA TYR A 400 0.62 18.24 -61.87
C TYR A 400 -0.81 18.69 -62.15
N THR A 401 -1.37 18.27 -63.30
CA THR A 401 -2.81 18.38 -63.51
C THR A 401 -3.53 17.34 -62.63
N VAL A 402 -4.84 17.50 -62.42
CA VAL A 402 -5.63 16.51 -61.62
C VAL A 402 -5.52 15.11 -62.21
N LEU A 403 -5.55 15.01 -63.54
CA LEU A 403 -5.47 13.72 -64.25
C LEU A 403 -4.07 13.08 -64.18
N ASP A 404 -3.01 13.89 -64.30
CA ASP A 404 -1.64 13.40 -64.15
C ASP A 404 -1.40 12.93 -62.73
N PHE A 405 -1.95 13.65 -61.72
CA PHE A 405 -1.85 13.24 -60.34
C PHE A 405 -2.57 11.90 -60.06
N LEU A 406 -3.74 11.70 -60.66
CA LEU A 406 -4.49 10.45 -60.56
C LEU A 406 -3.78 9.29 -61.23
N SER A 407 -3.24 9.48 -62.45
CA SER A 407 -2.59 8.42 -63.22
C SER A 407 -1.24 8.01 -62.63
N ALA A 408 -0.49 8.95 -62.03
CA ALA A 408 0.82 8.71 -61.47
C ALA A 408 0.77 8.49 -59.94
N ARG A 409 -0.34 8.01 -59.40
CA ARG A 409 -0.57 7.84 -57.95
C ARG A 409 0.56 7.08 -57.25
N SER A 410 0.97 5.93 -57.82
CA SER A 410 2.02 5.07 -57.26
C SER A 410 3.37 5.79 -57.16
N GLU A 411 3.69 6.60 -58.17
CA GLU A 411 4.92 7.37 -58.25
C GLU A 411 4.91 8.49 -57.19
N ARG A 412 3.75 9.21 -57.07
CA ARG A 412 3.54 10.25 -56.06
C ARG A 412 3.60 9.68 -54.64
N GLN A 413 3.06 8.48 -54.45
CA GLN A 413 3.15 7.77 -53.18
C GLN A 413 4.60 7.49 -52.78
N THR A 414 5.41 6.97 -53.73
CA THR A 414 6.83 6.67 -53.49
C THR A 414 7.63 7.95 -53.17
N GLU A 415 7.40 9.04 -53.90
CA GLU A 415 8.05 10.33 -53.66
C GLU A 415 7.63 10.89 -52.29
N ALA A 416 6.35 10.81 -51.98
CA ALA A 416 5.81 11.22 -50.67
C ALA A 416 6.47 10.45 -49.54
N ALA A 417 6.50 9.12 -49.65
CA ALA A 417 7.11 8.25 -48.65
C ALA A 417 8.57 8.61 -48.40
N GLN A 418 9.34 8.86 -49.49
CA GLN A 418 10.74 9.24 -49.37
C GLN A 418 10.95 10.60 -48.72
N HIS A 419 10.18 11.62 -49.13
CA HIS A 419 10.28 12.97 -48.58
C HIS A 419 9.87 13.02 -47.11
N ILE A 420 8.75 12.37 -46.76
CA ILE A 420 8.24 12.30 -45.40
C ILE A 420 9.21 11.53 -44.51
N ARG A 421 9.82 10.43 -45.02
CA ARG A 421 10.83 9.65 -44.29
C ARG A 421 12.02 10.52 -43.88
N VAL A 422 12.56 11.31 -44.80
CA VAL A 422 13.70 12.21 -44.54
C VAL A 422 13.30 13.30 -43.51
N ALA A 423 12.11 13.87 -43.66
CA ALA A 423 11.63 14.91 -42.76
C ALA A 423 11.37 14.39 -41.33
N LEU A 424 10.82 13.19 -41.18
CA LEU A 424 10.53 12.58 -39.88
C LEU A 424 11.77 12.00 -39.20
N ALA A 425 12.78 11.57 -39.97
CA ALA A 425 14.07 11.13 -39.41
C ALA A 425 14.72 12.24 -38.55
N ALA A 426 14.51 13.52 -38.88
CA ALA A 426 14.98 14.64 -38.09
C ALA A 426 14.31 14.72 -36.70
N TYR A 427 13.20 14.03 -36.47
CA TYR A 427 12.48 13.96 -35.21
C TYR A 427 12.60 12.59 -34.51
N ASP A 428 13.52 11.74 -34.97
CA ASP A 428 13.69 10.35 -34.48
C ASP A 428 12.44 9.47 -34.66
N VAL A 429 11.60 9.81 -35.65
CA VAL A 429 10.39 9.06 -36.01
C VAL A 429 10.60 8.35 -37.34
N GLN A 430 10.29 7.07 -37.40
CA GLN A 430 10.39 6.26 -38.61
C GLN A 430 9.08 6.33 -39.39
N ALA A 431 9.12 6.86 -40.62
CA ALA A 431 8.02 6.73 -41.57
C ALA A 431 8.14 5.36 -42.23
N ILE A 432 7.19 4.47 -41.96
CA ILE A 432 7.16 3.12 -42.52
C ILE A 432 6.65 3.18 -43.95
N ASP A 433 5.45 3.74 -44.14
CA ASP A 433 4.84 3.88 -45.47
C ASP A 433 3.86 5.06 -45.48
N THR A 434 3.66 5.60 -46.70
CA THR A 434 2.69 6.64 -46.99
C THR A 434 1.75 6.13 -48.05
N LEU A 435 0.48 6.00 -47.73
CA LEU A 435 -0.54 5.49 -48.65
C LEU A 435 -1.46 6.63 -49.05
N ILE A 436 -1.66 6.76 -50.36
CA ILE A 436 -2.65 7.70 -50.90
C ILE A 436 -4.00 6.96 -50.99
N GLY A 437 -5.00 7.40 -50.30
CA GLY A 437 -6.37 6.87 -50.31
C GLY A 437 -7.20 7.38 -51.47
N ASP A 438 -8.43 7.79 -51.21
CA ASP A 438 -9.31 8.29 -52.25
C ASP A 438 -8.92 9.70 -52.65
N ILE A 439 -9.00 9.93 -53.95
CA ILE A 439 -8.82 11.25 -54.56
C ILE A 439 -10.16 11.64 -55.14
N ASN A 440 -10.76 12.71 -54.61
CA ASN A 440 -12.06 13.19 -55.02
C ASN A 440 -11.90 14.42 -55.93
N PRO A 441 -11.89 14.24 -57.24
CA PRO A 441 -11.78 15.33 -58.20
C PRO A 441 -13.09 16.14 -58.24
N PRO A 442 -13.03 17.43 -58.69
CA PRO A 442 -14.25 18.25 -58.83
C PRO A 442 -15.20 17.62 -59.84
N ALA A 443 -16.48 17.63 -59.54
CA ALA A 443 -17.51 17.04 -60.41
C ALA A 443 -17.54 17.63 -61.83
N SER A 444 -17.26 18.94 -61.98
CA SER A 444 -17.20 19.63 -63.27
C SER A 444 -16.10 19.10 -64.20
N LEU A 445 -15.03 18.55 -63.68
CA LEU A 445 -13.93 17.97 -64.45
C LEU A 445 -14.26 16.56 -64.95
N MET A 446 -15.03 15.84 -64.15
CA MET A 446 -15.43 14.49 -64.46
C MET A 446 -16.52 14.43 -65.57
N GLU A 447 -17.46 15.36 -65.59
CA GLU A 447 -18.50 15.43 -66.63
C GLU A 447 -17.89 15.62 -68.03
N THR A 448 -16.90 16.51 -68.17
CA THR A 448 -16.27 16.79 -69.47
C THR A 448 -15.36 15.67 -69.99
N GLN A 449 -14.84 14.85 -69.08
CA GLN A 449 -13.92 13.73 -69.43
C GLN A 449 -14.67 12.41 -69.55
N THR A 450 -15.83 12.26 -68.88
CA THR A 450 -16.62 11.05 -68.89
C THR A 450 -17.14 10.78 -70.31
N GLU A 451 -17.58 11.82 -71.03
CA GLU A 451 -18.01 11.69 -72.43
C GLU A 451 -16.90 11.29 -73.40
N ARG A 452 -15.66 11.66 -73.15
CA ARG A 452 -14.50 11.30 -73.99
C ARG A 452 -13.90 9.93 -73.68
N LYS A 453 -14.02 9.47 -72.48
CA LYS A 453 -13.30 8.28 -71.98
C LYS A 453 -14.13 7.05 -71.72
N ILE A 454 -15.47 7.11 -71.80
CA ILE A 454 -16.33 5.97 -71.54
C ILE A 454 -15.98 4.76 -72.43
N ALA A 455 -15.54 4.97 -73.67
CA ALA A 455 -15.16 3.90 -74.56
C ALA A 455 -13.73 3.34 -74.33
N GLU A 456 -12.79 4.18 -73.85
CA GLU A 456 -11.40 3.75 -73.55
C GLU A 456 -11.23 3.21 -72.13
N GLU A 457 -12.04 3.69 -71.20
CA GLU A 457 -11.91 3.39 -69.78
C GLU A 457 -12.64 2.13 -69.33
N GLN A 458 -13.62 1.65 -70.09
CA GLN A 458 -14.17 0.33 -69.78
C GLN A 458 -13.10 -0.77 -69.76
N ARG A 459 -12.06 -0.67 -70.62
CA ARG A 459 -10.94 -1.56 -70.58
C ARG A 459 -9.98 -1.28 -69.43
N LYS A 460 -9.65 -0.01 -69.15
CA LYS A 460 -8.76 0.37 -68.07
C LYS A 460 -9.39 0.24 -66.68
N THR A 461 -10.73 0.45 -66.61
CA THR A 461 -11.46 0.28 -65.32
C THR A 461 -11.40 -1.16 -64.85
N TYR A 462 -11.42 -2.15 -65.75
CA TYR A 462 -11.22 -3.55 -65.35
C TYR A 462 -9.78 -3.83 -64.83
N GLU A 463 -8.75 -3.24 -65.43
CA GLU A 463 -7.35 -3.39 -64.98
C GLU A 463 -7.13 -2.68 -63.60
N VAL A 464 -7.72 -1.49 -63.43
CA VAL A 464 -7.63 -0.75 -62.16
C VAL A 464 -8.45 -1.43 -61.07
N GLN A 465 -9.64 -1.98 -61.42
CA GLN A 465 -10.43 -2.76 -60.46
C GLN A 465 -9.73 -4.08 -60.10
N GLU A 466 -9.04 -4.73 -61.05
CA GLU A 466 -8.25 -5.91 -60.77
C GLU A 466 -7.04 -5.59 -59.86
N ALA A 467 -6.35 -4.45 -60.11
CA ALA A 467 -5.26 -3.98 -59.27
C ALA A 467 -5.74 -3.60 -57.85
N ALA A 468 -6.90 -2.93 -57.78
CA ALA A 468 -7.52 -2.57 -56.49
C ALA A 468 -8.03 -3.81 -55.73
N GLN A 469 -8.59 -4.81 -56.45
CA GLN A 469 -8.96 -6.08 -55.84
C GLN A 469 -7.73 -6.90 -55.37
N LYS A 470 -6.64 -6.88 -56.14
CA LYS A 470 -5.38 -7.49 -55.70
C LYS A 470 -4.79 -6.80 -54.45
N GLN A 471 -4.85 -5.46 -54.39
CA GLN A 471 -4.43 -4.72 -53.19
C GLN A 471 -5.34 -4.98 -51.98
N ARG A 472 -6.68 -5.06 -52.22
CA ARG A 472 -7.61 -5.46 -51.18
C ARG A 472 -7.39 -6.90 -50.72
N GLN A 473 -7.10 -7.83 -51.64
CA GLN A 473 -6.76 -9.19 -51.24
C GLN A 473 -5.45 -9.26 -50.47
N GLN A 474 -4.46 -8.42 -50.84
CA GLN A 474 -3.23 -8.29 -50.05
C GLN A 474 -3.47 -7.67 -48.68
N LEU A 475 -4.27 -6.61 -48.62
CA LEU A 475 -4.62 -5.96 -47.36
C LEU A 475 -5.44 -6.91 -46.45
N VAL A 476 -6.39 -7.68 -47.02
CA VAL A 476 -7.13 -8.72 -46.30
C VAL A 476 -6.21 -9.86 -45.85
N ARG A 477 -5.18 -10.20 -46.68
CA ARG A 477 -4.16 -11.16 -46.23
C ARG A 477 -3.28 -10.62 -45.11
N GLU A 478 -2.86 -9.36 -45.22
CA GLU A 478 -2.04 -8.73 -44.18
C GLU A 478 -2.84 -8.48 -42.88
N THR A 479 -4.13 -8.08 -43.00
CA THR A 479 -5.01 -8.01 -41.82
C THR A 479 -5.28 -9.41 -41.25
N ALA A 480 -5.48 -10.42 -42.11
CA ALA A 480 -5.63 -11.80 -41.62
C ALA A 480 -4.34 -12.33 -40.95
N VAL A 481 -3.17 -11.97 -41.50
CA VAL A 481 -1.87 -12.28 -40.84
C VAL A 481 -1.69 -11.48 -39.55
N ALA A 482 -2.08 -10.21 -39.55
CA ALA A 482 -2.07 -9.38 -38.34
C ALA A 482 -3.05 -9.90 -37.27
N ASP A 483 -4.26 -10.32 -37.68
CA ASP A 483 -5.24 -10.93 -36.78
C ASP A 483 -4.74 -12.28 -36.21
N ILE A 484 -4.07 -13.08 -37.07
CA ILE A 484 -3.43 -14.32 -36.59
C ILE A 484 -2.27 -14.00 -35.64
N GLN A 485 -1.43 -13.00 -35.96
CA GLN A 485 -0.38 -12.56 -35.05
C GLN A 485 -0.95 -12.01 -33.75
N GLN A 486 -2.04 -11.26 -33.82
CA GLN A 486 -2.73 -10.77 -32.61
C GLN A 486 -3.29 -11.93 -31.77
N GLN A 487 -3.86 -12.96 -32.43
CA GLN A 487 -4.30 -14.18 -31.73
C GLN A 487 -3.13 -14.98 -31.12
N VAL A 488 -2.01 -15.08 -31.85
CA VAL A 488 -0.80 -15.73 -31.34
C VAL A 488 -0.25 -14.95 -30.14
N VAL A 489 -0.13 -13.62 -30.26
CA VAL A 489 0.34 -12.76 -29.17
C VAL A 489 -0.63 -12.81 -27.97
N SER A 490 -1.95 -12.83 -28.23
CA SER A 490 -2.92 -12.96 -27.13
C SER A 490 -2.88 -14.34 -26.48
N ALA A 491 -2.58 -15.38 -27.26
CA ALA A 491 -2.39 -16.74 -26.72
C ALA A 491 -1.07 -16.84 -25.92
N GLU A 492 0.03 -16.25 -26.42
CA GLU A 492 1.30 -16.15 -25.68
C GLU A 492 1.16 -15.31 -24.41
N GLN A 493 0.39 -14.23 -24.49
CA GLN A 493 0.06 -13.43 -23.31
C GLN A 493 -0.80 -14.21 -22.30
N GLY A 494 -1.77 -14.99 -22.82
CA GLY A 494 -2.57 -15.88 -21.98
C GLY A 494 -1.72 -16.92 -21.24
N VAL A 495 -0.71 -17.47 -21.92
CA VAL A 495 0.26 -18.39 -21.30
C VAL A 495 1.11 -17.66 -20.24
N ASN A 496 1.65 -16.48 -20.57
CA ASN A 496 2.43 -15.69 -19.61
C ASN A 496 1.59 -15.24 -18.38
N ILE A 497 0.34 -14.85 -18.62
CA ILE A 497 -0.57 -14.51 -17.51
C ILE A 497 -0.88 -15.74 -16.66
N ALA A 498 -1.09 -16.90 -17.30
CA ALA A 498 -1.31 -18.15 -16.59
C ALA A 498 -0.06 -18.59 -15.79
N GLU A 499 1.14 -18.38 -16.36
CA GLU A 499 2.42 -18.65 -15.68
C GLU A 499 2.62 -17.71 -14.47
N LEU A 500 2.36 -16.41 -14.65
CA LEU A 500 2.42 -15.43 -13.57
C LEU A 500 1.34 -15.66 -12.49
N GLN A 501 0.14 -16.10 -12.90
CA GLN A 501 -0.92 -16.48 -11.96
C GLN A 501 -0.55 -17.77 -11.22
N SER A 502 0.06 -18.73 -11.92
CA SER A 502 0.57 -19.96 -11.30
C SER A 502 1.66 -19.64 -10.27
N ASP A 503 2.60 -18.78 -10.63
CA ASP A 503 3.67 -18.31 -9.72
C ASP A 503 3.10 -17.52 -8.51
N ALA A 504 2.07 -16.72 -8.76
CA ALA A 504 1.37 -16.03 -7.68
C ALA A 504 0.65 -17.01 -6.74
N HIS A 505 -0.05 -18.02 -7.32
CA HIS A 505 -0.69 -19.06 -6.53
C HIS A 505 0.31 -19.95 -5.76
N ILE A 506 1.46 -20.27 -6.37
CA ILE A 506 2.53 -21.00 -5.70
C ILE A 506 3.10 -20.17 -4.54
N LYS A 507 3.35 -18.88 -4.75
CA LYS A 507 3.82 -17.97 -3.69
C LYS A 507 2.78 -17.78 -2.58
N GLN A 508 1.50 -17.70 -2.97
CA GLN A 508 0.41 -17.61 -2.00
C GLN A 508 0.26 -18.92 -1.21
N ALA A 509 0.24 -20.06 -1.89
CA ALA A 509 0.15 -21.37 -1.24
C ALA A 509 1.37 -21.66 -0.33
N THR A 510 2.58 -21.25 -0.77
CA THR A 510 3.78 -21.34 0.09
C THR A 510 3.69 -20.40 1.29
N GLY A 511 3.16 -19.18 1.10
CA GLY A 511 2.90 -18.24 2.20
C GLY A 511 1.85 -18.77 3.20
N GLU A 512 0.78 -19.36 2.69
CA GLU A 512 -0.26 -19.98 3.51
C GLU A 512 0.27 -21.22 4.26
N ALA A 513 1.05 -22.06 3.59
CA ALA A 513 1.68 -23.23 4.20
C ALA A 513 2.66 -22.82 5.31
N GLU A 514 3.48 -21.78 5.07
CA GLU A 514 4.39 -21.26 6.08
C GLU A 514 3.65 -20.57 7.24
N SER A 515 2.55 -19.87 6.95
CA SER A 515 1.65 -19.31 7.96
C SER A 515 1.02 -20.40 8.83
N ILE A 516 0.53 -21.47 8.20
CA ILE A 516 -0.03 -22.63 8.93
C ILE A 516 1.05 -23.32 9.75
N ARG A 517 2.27 -23.47 9.20
CA ARG A 517 3.42 -24.06 9.91
C ARG A 517 3.81 -23.22 11.14
N LEU A 518 3.86 -21.89 10.98
CA LEU A 518 4.16 -20.99 12.09
C LEU A 518 3.06 -20.99 13.16
N ARG A 519 1.77 -21.03 12.74
CA ARG A 519 0.65 -21.19 13.68
C ARG A 519 0.72 -22.50 14.44
N ALA A 520 0.96 -23.61 13.72
CA ALA A 520 1.07 -24.92 14.35
C ALA A 520 2.24 -25.01 15.35
N LEU A 521 3.38 -24.35 15.03
CA LEU A 521 4.50 -24.22 15.96
C LEU A 521 4.12 -23.40 17.21
N GLY A 522 3.44 -22.26 17.01
CA GLY A 522 2.94 -21.43 18.11
C GLY A 522 1.91 -22.13 18.99
N GLU A 523 0.97 -22.87 18.38
CA GLU A 523 0.00 -23.68 19.11
C GLU A 523 0.65 -24.84 19.86
N ALA A 524 1.64 -25.50 19.25
CA ALA A 524 2.39 -26.57 19.91
C ALA A 524 3.18 -26.05 21.13
N GLU A 525 3.76 -24.84 21.01
CA GLU A 525 4.49 -24.22 22.11
C GLU A 525 3.54 -23.72 23.21
N ALA A 526 2.37 -23.17 22.84
CA ALA A 526 1.32 -22.79 23.77
C ALA A 526 0.74 -24.02 24.52
N ILE A 527 0.53 -25.13 23.80
CA ILE A 527 0.06 -26.40 24.40
C ILE A 527 1.13 -26.98 25.35
N ARG A 528 2.43 -26.90 24.97
CA ARG A 528 3.52 -27.30 25.86
C ARG A 528 3.60 -26.42 27.11
N ALA A 529 3.53 -25.10 26.94
CA ALA A 529 3.55 -24.19 28.06
C ALA A 529 2.37 -24.38 29.00
N THR A 530 1.16 -24.57 28.42
CA THR A 530 -0.07 -24.84 29.19
C THR A 530 -0.04 -26.22 29.85
N GLY A 531 0.52 -27.23 29.16
CA GLY A 531 0.70 -28.56 29.70
C GLY A 531 1.67 -28.58 30.88
N ASN A 532 2.80 -27.90 30.73
CA ASN A 532 3.79 -27.80 31.81
C ASN A 532 3.25 -27.01 33.02
N ALA A 533 2.53 -25.91 32.77
CA ALA A 533 1.89 -25.12 33.85
C ALA A 533 0.81 -25.94 34.59
N LYS A 534 0.02 -26.75 33.86
CA LYS A 534 -0.97 -27.66 34.46
C LYS A 534 -0.30 -28.77 35.25
N ALA A 535 0.77 -29.38 34.71
CA ALA A 535 1.51 -30.43 35.40
C ALA A 535 2.12 -29.93 36.71
N GLU A 536 2.67 -28.73 36.71
CA GLU A 536 3.22 -28.10 37.91
C GLU A 536 2.12 -27.75 38.93
N ALA A 537 0.98 -27.24 38.45
CA ALA A 537 -0.19 -26.97 39.29
C ALA A 537 -0.75 -28.25 39.91
N TYR A 538 -0.78 -29.37 39.14
CA TYR A 538 -1.17 -30.67 39.66
C TYR A 538 -0.19 -31.17 40.70
N ARG A 539 1.12 -31.02 40.46
CA ARG A 539 2.16 -31.46 41.42
C ARG A 539 2.03 -30.72 42.75
N VAL A 540 1.92 -29.39 42.70
CA VAL A 540 1.74 -28.53 43.88
C VAL A 540 0.43 -28.85 44.61
N GLY A 541 -0.64 -29.08 43.84
CA GLY A 541 -1.94 -29.45 44.43
C GLY A 541 -1.93 -30.80 45.15
N VAL A 542 -1.27 -31.81 44.59
CA VAL A 542 -1.09 -33.11 45.21
C VAL A 542 -0.17 -33.04 46.42
N GLU A 543 0.85 -32.19 46.39
CA GLU A 543 1.79 -32.02 47.51
C GLU A 543 1.15 -31.30 48.69
N ALA A 544 0.18 -30.38 48.41
CA ALA A 544 -0.50 -29.60 49.45
C ALA A 544 -1.59 -30.38 50.22
N ILE A 545 -2.36 -31.24 49.55
CA ILE A 545 -3.56 -31.87 50.16
C ILE A 545 -3.59 -33.41 49.96
N GLY A 546 -2.52 -33.98 49.45
CA GLY A 546 -2.40 -35.44 49.21
C GLY A 546 -3.14 -35.91 47.93
N ALA A 547 -2.68 -36.99 47.37
CA ALA A 547 -3.18 -37.53 46.11
C ALA A 547 -4.69 -37.84 46.10
N GLN A 548 -5.22 -38.37 47.21
CA GLN A 548 -6.65 -38.68 47.32
C GLN A 548 -7.51 -37.41 47.50
N GLY A 549 -7.08 -36.44 48.29
CA GLY A 549 -7.78 -35.16 48.44
C GLY A 549 -7.84 -34.33 47.17
N TYR A 550 -6.74 -34.31 46.45
CA TYR A 550 -6.67 -33.56 45.18
C TYR A 550 -7.53 -34.19 44.07
N THR A 551 -7.59 -35.54 44.01
CA THR A 551 -8.42 -36.26 43.04
C THR A 551 -9.91 -36.00 43.27
N VAL A 552 -10.36 -35.98 44.53
CA VAL A 552 -11.75 -35.68 44.89
C VAL A 552 -12.11 -34.23 44.54
N MET A 553 -11.23 -33.28 44.80
CA MET A 553 -11.43 -31.88 44.46
C MET A 553 -11.49 -31.66 42.92
N GLN A 554 -10.63 -32.33 42.16
CA GLN A 554 -10.64 -32.27 40.69
C GLN A 554 -11.90 -32.93 40.11
N LEU A 555 -12.36 -34.04 40.68
CA LEU A 555 -13.61 -34.70 40.27
C LEU A 555 -14.82 -33.79 40.53
N MET A 556 -14.88 -33.12 41.69
CA MET A 556 -15.94 -32.19 42.00
C MET A 556 -15.90 -30.94 41.08
N GLN A 557 -14.72 -30.48 40.73
CA GLN A 557 -14.55 -29.36 39.79
C GLN A 557 -15.04 -29.71 38.38
N ILE A 558 -14.69 -30.92 37.88
CA ILE A 558 -15.14 -31.42 36.56
C ILE A 558 -16.67 -31.61 36.52
N VAL A 559 -17.26 -32.08 37.62
CA VAL A 559 -18.72 -32.25 37.77
C VAL A 559 -19.41 -30.87 37.76
N GLY A 560 -18.83 -29.89 38.43
CA GLY A 560 -19.35 -28.51 38.47
C GLY A 560 -19.22 -27.79 37.11
N GLU A 561 -18.07 -27.90 36.45
CA GLU A 561 -17.79 -27.17 35.18
C GLU A 561 -18.53 -27.78 33.98
N ARG A 562 -18.78 -29.11 33.99
CA ARG A 562 -19.42 -29.79 32.86
C ARG A 562 -20.90 -30.10 33.07
N ASN A 563 -21.51 -29.61 34.17
CA ASN A 563 -22.93 -29.85 34.50
C ASN A 563 -23.34 -31.31 34.35
N VAL A 564 -22.48 -32.24 34.79
CA VAL A 564 -22.76 -33.66 34.70
C VAL A 564 -23.81 -34.03 35.76
N ARG A 565 -24.99 -34.29 35.32
CA ARG A 565 -26.06 -34.79 36.21
C ARG A 565 -25.72 -36.20 36.70
N ILE A 566 -25.57 -36.35 37.98
CA ILE A 566 -25.21 -37.62 38.65
C ILE A 566 -26.46 -38.48 38.89
N VAL A 567 -27.62 -37.97 38.62
CA VAL A 567 -28.88 -38.71 38.79
C VAL A 567 -29.57 -38.86 37.42
N PRO A 568 -29.89 -40.07 36.98
CA PRO A 568 -30.60 -40.28 35.72
C PRO A 568 -32.02 -39.74 35.80
N ASP A 569 -32.37 -38.88 34.91
CA ASP A 569 -33.68 -38.21 34.81
C ASP A 569 -34.73 -39.07 34.14
N VAL A 570 -34.74 -40.34 34.21
CA VAL A 570 -35.94 -41.15 33.92
C VAL A 570 -35.73 -42.63 34.25
N SER A 571 -36.45 -43.12 35.20
CA SER A 571 -36.83 -44.50 35.37
C SER A 571 -38.09 -44.75 34.51
N VAL A 572 -37.92 -45.32 33.35
CA VAL A 572 -39.06 -45.84 32.59
C VAL A 572 -39.29 -47.28 32.98
N THR A 573 -40.19 -47.49 33.88
CA THR A 573 -40.87 -48.76 34.10
C THR A 573 -42.15 -48.74 33.28
N GLY A 574 -42.27 -49.69 32.35
CA GLY A 574 -43.56 -49.84 31.70
C GLY A 574 -43.53 -50.60 30.38
N ASN A 575 -43.44 -51.90 30.48
CA ASN A 575 -44.19 -52.92 29.75
C ASN A 575 -44.65 -52.63 28.29
N GLY A 576 -44.12 -53.40 27.40
CA GLY A 576 -44.83 -53.92 26.22
C GLY A 576 -44.71 -53.11 24.93
N GLY A 577 -44.01 -53.65 23.98
CA GLY A 577 -44.23 -53.31 22.57
C GLY A 577 -43.01 -52.94 21.74
N ASN A 578 -42.54 -53.87 20.99
CA ASN A 578 -41.59 -53.75 19.89
C ASN A 578 -41.87 -52.53 19.01
N GLY A 579 -40.99 -51.55 18.99
CA GLY A 579 -41.15 -50.47 18.00
C GLY A 579 -40.13 -49.33 18.12
N GLY A 580 -39.51 -49.10 19.28
CA GLY A 580 -38.79 -47.87 19.57
C GLY A 580 -37.40 -47.66 18.91
N LEU A 581 -36.79 -48.70 18.35
CA LEU A 581 -35.47 -48.58 17.70
C LEU A 581 -35.55 -48.37 16.19
N VAL A 582 -36.64 -48.77 15.56
CA VAL A 582 -36.82 -48.58 14.10
C VAL A 582 -37.23 -47.16 13.75
N ASP A 583 -38.07 -46.53 14.59
CA ASP A 583 -38.49 -45.13 14.36
C ASP A 583 -37.37 -44.13 14.60
N GLY A 584 -36.46 -44.41 15.54
CA GLY A 584 -35.27 -43.56 15.75
C GLY A 584 -34.25 -43.62 14.58
N MET A 585 -34.11 -44.82 13.96
CA MET A 585 -33.24 -44.96 12.78
C MET A 585 -33.85 -44.39 11.51
N LEU A 586 -35.17 -44.45 11.34
CA LEU A 586 -35.86 -43.85 10.21
C LEU A 586 -35.79 -42.31 10.25
N GLY A 587 -35.88 -41.70 11.43
CA GLY A 587 -35.71 -40.26 11.61
C GLY A 587 -34.29 -39.74 11.22
N LEU A 588 -33.27 -40.54 11.49
CA LEU A 588 -31.89 -40.21 11.12
C LEU A 588 -31.64 -40.35 9.61
N ILE A 589 -32.24 -41.34 8.95
CA ILE A 589 -32.10 -41.55 7.49
C ILE A 589 -32.85 -40.50 6.71
N VAL A 590 -34.03 -40.06 7.16
CA VAL A 590 -34.79 -38.96 6.50
C VAL A 590 -34.06 -37.61 6.64
N ARG A 591 -33.40 -37.37 7.79
CA ARG A 591 -32.62 -36.14 7.99
C ARG A 591 -31.39 -36.08 7.06
N ASP A 592 -30.76 -37.23 6.81
CA ASP A 592 -29.58 -37.31 5.94
C ASP A 592 -29.94 -37.18 4.45
N GLN A 593 -31.15 -37.67 4.04
CA GLN A 593 -31.67 -37.46 2.68
C GLN A 593 -32.12 -36.05 2.39
N VAL A 594 -32.73 -35.34 3.35
CA VAL A 594 -33.14 -33.95 3.21
C VAL A 594 -31.90 -33.02 3.16
N ALA A 595 -30.85 -33.36 3.90
CA ALA A 595 -29.57 -32.61 3.84
C ALA A 595 -28.85 -32.79 2.49
N LYS A 596 -28.95 -33.96 1.86
CA LYS A 596 -28.38 -34.20 0.52
C LYS A 596 -29.17 -33.54 -0.60
N GLN A 597 -30.49 -33.42 -0.50
CA GLN A 597 -31.30 -32.69 -1.49
C GLN A 597 -31.14 -31.18 -1.41
N ALA A 598 -30.85 -30.62 -0.23
CA ALA A 598 -30.56 -29.17 -0.08
C ALA A 598 -29.17 -28.76 -0.61
N ALA A 599 -28.23 -29.70 -0.70
CA ALA A 599 -26.90 -29.49 -1.23
C ALA A 599 -26.85 -29.49 -2.77
N THR A 600 -27.79 -30.23 -3.42
CA THR A 600 -27.87 -30.27 -4.90
C THR A 600 -28.70 -29.14 -5.53
N ALA A 601 -29.46 -28.39 -4.73
CA ALA A 601 -30.24 -27.24 -5.20
C ALA A 601 -29.46 -25.90 -5.19
N LYS A 602 -28.18 -25.90 -4.79
CA LYS A 602 -27.32 -24.71 -4.78
C LYS A 602 -26.20 -24.73 -5.82
N SER A 603 -26.22 -25.69 -6.76
CA SER A 603 -25.27 -25.76 -7.87
C SER A 603 -25.99 -25.94 -9.22
N GLY A 604 -26.98 -25.08 -9.46
CA GLY A 604 -27.63 -24.93 -10.75
C GLY A 604 -27.70 -23.44 -11.10
#